data_f8dc298029e7bc399d77ac5d3977eeb9
#
_entry.id   f8dc298029e7bc399d77ac5d3977eeb9
#
_cell.length_a   1.000
_cell.length_b   1.000
_cell.length_c   1.000
_cell.angle_alpha   90.00
_cell.angle_beta   90.00
_cell.angle_gamma   90.00
#
_symmetry.space_group_name_H-M   'P 1'
#
loop_
_entity.id
_entity.type
_entity.pdbx_description
1 polymer ?
#
loop_
_entity_poly.entity_id
_entity_poly.type
_entity_poly.pdbx_seq_one_letter_code
_entity_poly.pdbx_strand_id
1 'polypeptide(L)'
;ELFEDGVTISDGYAEKYGMKVGDTLELKEPYEDKTYSFEVKSIYAYPGALAVFLPMDVFCEKFDHPEDYFNGYFSNEPITDLEESYIATKITEDDMTKISRQLNVSMGEMFQLINVFSIVLFMLLIYLLTKLIIEKNTTSISMVKILGYENREILSLYLTATTWVVIISIGVSLIIASALIRLIYVIMLSEYSGWLTYYIDPAIYGKMYLMGLAAYAVIAVLQFRHIQKIPMDEALKNAE
;
A
#
# COMPACT_ATOMS: atom_id res chain seq x y z
N GLU A 1 14.92 -16.72 18.97
CA GLU A 1 16.09 -17.31 19.66
C GLU A 1 17.17 -16.24 19.77
N LEU A 2 17.89 -16.21 20.89
CA LEU A 2 19.06 -15.37 21.12
C LEU A 2 20.31 -16.22 21.02
N PHE A 3 21.39 -15.68 20.48
CA PHE A 3 22.64 -16.39 20.18
C PHE A 3 23.80 -15.72 20.90
N GLU A 4 24.67 -16.51 21.51
CA GLU A 4 25.87 -16.01 22.24
C GLU A 4 26.93 -15.47 21.25
N ASP A 5 27.00 -16.01 20.05
CA ASP A 5 27.99 -15.68 19.02
C ASP A 5 27.46 -14.78 17.91
N GLY A 6 26.32 -14.16 18.10
CA GLY A 6 25.70 -13.29 17.10
C GLY A 6 24.46 -12.56 17.59
N VAL A 7 23.77 -11.91 16.68
CA VAL A 7 22.59 -11.10 17.00
C VAL A 7 21.36 -11.52 16.19
N THR A 8 20.20 -11.30 16.77
CA THR A 8 18.92 -11.31 16.07
C THR A 8 18.52 -9.87 15.79
N ILE A 9 18.17 -9.55 14.55
CA ILE A 9 17.69 -8.21 14.17
C ILE A 9 16.19 -8.21 13.93
N SER A 10 15.54 -7.04 14.07
CA SER A 10 14.15 -6.88 13.69
C SER A 10 13.98 -6.96 12.17
N ASP A 11 12.80 -7.40 11.73
CA ASP A 11 12.42 -7.41 10.31
C ASP A 11 12.48 -6.00 9.68
N GLY A 12 12.10 -4.96 10.44
CA GLY A 12 12.24 -3.56 10.01
C GLY A 12 13.70 -3.16 9.81
N TYR A 13 14.63 -3.66 10.65
CA TYR A 13 16.07 -3.41 10.50
C TYR A 13 16.60 -4.09 9.23
N ALA A 14 16.24 -5.37 9.04
CA ALA A 14 16.61 -6.14 7.86
C ALA A 14 16.09 -5.49 6.56
N GLU A 15 14.83 -5.04 6.56
CA GLU A 15 14.22 -4.38 5.38
C GLU A 15 14.88 -3.03 5.07
N LYS A 16 15.12 -2.21 6.09
CA LYS A 16 15.73 -0.87 5.93
C LYS A 16 17.13 -0.92 5.34
N TYR A 17 17.99 -1.78 5.90
CA TYR A 17 19.40 -1.87 5.53
C TYR A 17 19.71 -2.98 4.53
N GLY A 18 18.69 -3.73 4.08
CA GLY A 18 18.84 -4.84 3.14
C GLY A 18 19.63 -6.02 3.68
N MET A 19 19.68 -6.19 5.02
CA MET A 19 20.48 -7.21 5.71
C MET A 19 19.78 -8.57 5.68
N LYS A 20 20.60 -9.62 5.66
CA LYS A 20 20.17 -11.01 5.64
C LYS A 20 20.90 -11.80 6.75
N VAL A 21 20.37 -12.98 7.06
CA VAL A 21 21.08 -13.94 7.94
C VAL A 21 22.43 -14.29 7.32
N GLY A 22 23.48 -14.20 8.13
CA GLY A 22 24.87 -14.38 7.74
C GLY A 22 25.63 -13.09 7.43
N ASP A 23 24.96 -11.95 7.32
CA ASP A 23 25.62 -10.65 7.12
C ASP A 23 26.25 -10.16 8.43
N THR A 24 27.24 -9.27 8.32
CA THR A 24 27.88 -8.63 9.48
C THR A 24 27.22 -7.29 9.77
N LEU A 25 26.72 -7.12 10.98
CA LEU A 25 26.21 -5.87 11.52
C LEU A 25 27.34 -5.12 12.24
N GLU A 26 27.60 -3.89 11.84
CA GLU A 26 28.52 -2.99 12.51
C GLU A 26 27.74 -1.90 13.25
N LEU A 27 27.93 -1.83 14.57
CA LEU A 27 27.38 -0.79 15.43
C LEU A 27 28.50 0.13 15.88
N LYS A 28 28.35 1.43 15.60
CA LYS A 28 29.30 2.45 16.00
C LYS A 28 28.72 3.31 17.12
N GLU A 29 29.47 3.51 18.17
CA GLU A 29 29.11 4.41 19.26
C GLU A 29 29.09 5.87 18.78
N PRO A 30 28.06 6.68 19.09
CA PRO A 30 27.89 8.01 18.51
C PRO A 30 29.00 9.00 18.87
N TYR A 31 29.67 8.82 20.00
CA TYR A 31 30.65 9.76 20.55
C TYR A 31 32.03 9.15 20.83
N GLU A 32 32.19 7.85 20.53
CA GLU A 32 33.45 7.13 20.68
C GLU A 32 33.82 6.46 19.35
N ASP A 33 35.14 6.24 19.14
CA ASP A 33 35.63 5.51 17.95
C ASP A 33 35.56 3.98 18.12
N LYS A 34 34.62 3.50 18.95
CA LYS A 34 34.39 2.06 19.13
C LYS A 34 33.38 1.56 18.10
N THR A 35 33.73 0.46 17.46
CA THR A 35 32.84 -0.24 16.53
C THR A 35 32.71 -1.69 16.99
N TYR A 36 31.48 -2.17 17.07
CA TYR A 36 31.16 -3.53 17.45
C TYR A 36 30.63 -4.26 16.22
N SER A 37 31.18 -5.43 15.94
CA SER A 37 30.77 -6.26 14.81
C SER A 37 30.10 -7.53 15.30
N PHE A 38 28.91 -7.82 14.76
CA PHE A 38 28.11 -9.00 15.09
C PHE A 38 27.65 -9.69 13.82
N GLU A 39 27.62 -11.03 13.83
CA GLU A 39 26.99 -11.80 12.78
C GLU A 39 25.47 -11.85 12.99
N VAL A 40 24.67 -11.59 11.95
CA VAL A 40 23.22 -11.71 11.99
C VAL A 40 22.85 -13.19 11.91
N LYS A 41 22.38 -13.78 13.01
CA LYS A 41 21.99 -15.19 13.08
C LYS A 41 20.52 -15.43 12.77
N SER A 42 19.65 -14.48 13.07
CA SER A 42 18.23 -14.58 12.75
C SER A 42 17.58 -13.23 12.58
N ILE A 43 16.38 -13.24 11.98
CA ILE A 43 15.51 -12.07 11.82
C ILE A 43 14.22 -12.37 12.56
N TYR A 44 13.82 -11.47 13.45
CA TYR A 44 12.61 -11.57 14.24
C TYR A 44 11.56 -10.57 13.80
N ALA A 45 10.30 -11.02 13.62
CA ALA A 45 9.18 -10.13 13.29
C ALA A 45 8.85 -9.23 14.48
N TYR A 46 9.43 -8.02 14.47
CA TYR A 46 9.24 -6.99 15.48
C TYR A 46 8.92 -5.65 14.82
N PRO A 47 7.65 -5.38 14.54
CA PRO A 47 7.23 -4.19 13.79
C PRO A 47 7.35 -2.87 14.58
N GLY A 48 7.68 -2.93 15.87
CA GLY A 48 7.67 -1.77 16.77
C GLY A 48 8.85 -0.83 16.62
N ALA A 49 10.03 -1.32 16.24
CA ALA A 49 11.24 -0.50 16.14
C ALA A 49 12.35 -1.19 15.34
N LEU A 50 13.37 -0.39 14.98
CA LEU A 50 14.66 -0.91 14.58
C LEU A 50 15.37 -1.46 15.83
N ALA A 51 15.44 -2.76 15.98
CA ALA A 51 15.97 -3.40 17.16
C ALA A 51 17.01 -4.48 16.83
N VAL A 52 17.97 -4.60 17.71
CA VAL A 52 18.98 -5.67 17.73
C VAL A 52 18.85 -6.39 19.06
N PHE A 53 18.70 -7.69 19.01
CA PHE A 53 18.49 -8.53 20.18
C PHE A 53 19.71 -9.43 20.38
N LEU A 54 20.21 -9.46 21.59
CA LEU A 54 21.29 -10.35 22.03
C LEU A 54 21.06 -10.72 23.50
N PRO A 55 21.69 -11.81 24.01
CA PRO A 55 21.62 -12.19 25.42
C PRO A 55 22.17 -11.06 26.31
N MET A 56 21.63 -10.92 27.52
CA MET A 56 21.96 -9.83 28.42
C MET A 56 23.40 -9.91 28.94
N ASP A 57 23.88 -11.11 29.20
CA ASP A 57 25.24 -11.38 29.57
C ASP A 57 26.23 -10.95 28.49
N VAL A 58 25.97 -11.32 27.23
CA VAL A 58 26.77 -10.90 26.07
C VAL A 58 26.72 -9.38 25.89
N PHE A 59 25.55 -8.77 26.12
CA PHE A 59 25.40 -7.30 26.05
C PHE A 59 26.27 -6.63 27.12
N CYS A 60 26.17 -7.05 28.39
CA CYS A 60 26.92 -6.45 29.49
C CYS A 60 28.43 -6.61 29.29
N GLU A 61 28.89 -7.78 28.84
CA GLU A 61 30.32 -8.04 28.56
C GLU A 61 30.83 -7.17 27.39
N LYS A 62 30.09 -7.11 26.27
CA LYS A 62 30.54 -6.40 25.07
C LYS A 62 30.55 -4.89 25.22
N PHE A 63 29.58 -4.34 25.96
CA PHE A 63 29.42 -2.90 26.15
C PHE A 63 29.91 -2.37 27.48
N ASP A 64 30.63 -3.20 28.23
CA ASP A 64 31.25 -2.85 29.53
C ASP A 64 30.24 -2.34 30.56
N HIS A 65 29.08 -3.02 30.64
CA HIS A 65 28.01 -2.71 31.60
C HIS A 65 28.00 -3.70 32.78
N PRO A 66 27.49 -3.28 33.96
CA PRO A 66 27.27 -4.21 35.08
C PRO A 66 26.27 -5.30 34.72
N GLU A 67 26.39 -6.48 35.36
CA GLU A 67 25.47 -7.62 35.09
C GLU A 67 24.03 -7.32 35.43
N ASP A 68 23.74 -6.36 36.31
CA ASP A 68 22.43 -5.88 36.72
C ASP A 68 21.95 -4.65 35.92
N TYR A 69 22.62 -4.30 34.83
CA TYR A 69 22.28 -3.17 33.99
C TYR A 69 20.93 -3.37 33.31
N PHE A 70 20.07 -2.36 33.43
CA PHE A 70 18.87 -2.21 32.61
C PHE A 70 18.52 -0.74 32.45
N ASN A 71 17.80 -0.37 31.40
CA ASN A 71 17.38 0.99 31.12
C ASN A 71 15.87 1.14 30.86
N GLY A 72 15.12 0.06 30.93
CA GLY A 72 13.67 0.11 30.77
C GLY A 72 12.98 -1.21 31.03
N TYR A 73 11.67 -1.12 31.20
CA TYR A 73 10.77 -2.24 31.41
C TYR A 73 9.67 -2.27 30.37
N PHE A 74 9.28 -3.48 29.97
CA PHE A 74 8.02 -3.73 29.24
C PHE A 74 7.05 -4.41 30.19
N SER A 75 5.87 -3.87 30.35
CA SER A 75 4.83 -4.44 31.19
C SER A 75 3.45 -4.33 30.54
N ASN A 76 2.62 -5.35 30.72
CA ASN A 76 1.23 -5.34 30.28
C ASN A 76 0.33 -4.57 31.27
N GLU A 77 0.82 -4.29 32.49
CA GLU A 77 0.12 -3.55 33.52
C GLU A 77 0.93 -2.31 33.93
N PRO A 78 0.28 -1.24 34.43
CA PRO A 78 0.97 -0.06 34.91
C PRO A 78 1.91 -0.42 36.06
N ILE A 79 3.19 -0.06 35.96
CA ILE A 79 4.17 -0.19 37.03
C ILE A 79 3.93 0.96 38.01
N THR A 80 3.59 0.65 39.24
CA THR A 80 3.21 1.64 40.25
C THR A 80 4.16 1.76 41.44
N ASP A 81 5.14 0.86 41.55
CA ASP A 81 6.11 0.74 42.63
C ASP A 81 7.46 1.44 42.35
N LEU A 82 7.56 2.14 41.22
CA LEU A 82 8.71 2.97 40.89
C LEU A 82 8.40 4.45 41.19
N GLU A 83 9.37 5.13 41.82
CA GLU A 83 9.29 6.59 42.01
C GLU A 83 9.38 7.32 40.66
N GLU A 84 8.53 8.29 40.43
CA GLU A 84 8.49 9.09 39.19
C GLU A 84 9.83 9.75 38.83
N SER A 85 10.67 10.03 39.84
CA SER A 85 12.02 10.59 39.66
C SER A 85 12.98 9.71 38.87
N TYR A 86 12.73 8.42 38.83
CA TYR A 86 13.52 7.43 38.05
C TYR A 86 12.94 7.15 36.66
N ILE A 87 11.77 7.68 36.33
CA ILE A 87 11.10 7.44 35.06
C ILE A 87 11.43 8.57 34.10
N ALA A 88 12.32 8.31 33.14
CA ALA A 88 12.63 9.29 32.09
C ALA A 88 11.47 9.44 31.11
N THR A 89 10.82 8.35 30.72
CA THR A 89 9.70 8.37 29.76
C THR A 89 8.82 7.15 29.98
N LYS A 90 7.51 7.36 29.93
CA LYS A 90 6.51 6.30 29.87
C LYS A 90 5.84 6.33 28.51
N ILE A 91 5.92 5.23 27.79
CA ILE A 91 5.30 5.08 26.45
C ILE A 91 4.12 4.11 26.60
N THR A 92 2.92 4.59 26.29
CA THR A 92 1.70 3.79 26.32
C THR A 92 1.23 3.49 24.88
N GLU A 93 0.32 2.51 24.75
CA GLU A 93 -0.32 2.22 23.46
C GLU A 93 -1.03 3.46 22.88
N ASP A 94 -1.62 4.29 23.77
CA ASP A 94 -2.26 5.55 23.39
C ASP A 94 -1.27 6.55 22.80
N ASP A 95 -0.06 6.64 23.35
CA ASP A 95 1.00 7.52 22.83
C ASP A 95 1.50 7.05 21.45
N MET A 96 1.65 5.75 21.26
CA MET A 96 2.07 5.17 19.98
C MET A 96 1.03 5.41 18.88
N THR A 97 -0.25 5.31 19.19
CA THR A 97 -1.35 5.51 18.23
C THR A 97 -1.75 6.97 18.05
N LYS A 98 -1.36 7.86 18.95
CA LYS A 98 -1.71 9.29 18.96
C LYS A 98 -1.32 10.00 17.67
N ILE A 99 -0.12 9.76 17.17
CA ILE A 99 0.37 10.35 15.91
C ILE A 99 -0.49 9.89 14.73
N SER A 100 -0.78 8.59 14.65
CA SER A 100 -1.62 8.03 13.59
C SER A 100 -3.05 8.59 13.64
N ARG A 101 -3.64 8.71 14.83
CA ARG A 101 -4.96 9.33 15.01
C ARG A 101 -4.95 10.81 14.63
N GLN A 102 -3.92 11.54 15.02
CA GLN A 102 -3.78 12.96 14.71
C GLN A 102 -3.60 13.21 13.21
N LEU A 103 -2.82 12.38 12.51
CA LEU A 103 -2.71 12.40 11.05
C LEU A 103 -4.04 12.09 10.37
N ASN A 104 -4.78 11.10 10.87
CA ASN A 104 -6.08 10.72 10.32
C ASN A 104 -7.11 11.85 10.48
N VAL A 105 -7.15 12.52 11.63
CA VAL A 105 -8.03 13.68 11.87
C VAL A 105 -7.62 14.88 11.00
N SER A 106 -6.32 15.16 10.90
CA SER A 106 -5.83 16.35 10.17
C SER A 106 -5.86 16.20 8.64
N MET A 107 -5.59 15.00 8.13
CA MET A 107 -5.43 14.75 6.69
C MET A 107 -6.53 13.85 6.10
N GLY A 108 -7.37 13.24 6.94
CA GLY A 108 -8.39 12.28 6.49
C GLY A 108 -9.36 12.87 5.48
N GLU A 109 -9.80 14.11 5.68
CA GLU A 109 -10.68 14.82 4.72
C GLU A 109 -9.97 15.07 3.39
N MET A 110 -8.71 15.44 3.43
CA MET A 110 -7.90 15.65 2.22
C MET A 110 -7.73 14.33 1.43
N PHE A 111 -7.44 13.22 2.12
CA PHE A 111 -7.36 11.91 1.47
C PHE A 111 -8.70 11.47 0.90
N GLN A 112 -9.80 11.79 1.57
CA GLN A 112 -11.15 11.51 1.05
C GLN A 112 -11.44 12.32 -0.23
N LEU A 113 -11.06 13.61 -0.27
CA LEU A 113 -11.19 14.44 -1.47
C LEU A 113 -10.36 13.89 -2.64
N ILE A 114 -9.11 13.49 -2.38
CA ILE A 114 -8.25 12.87 -3.39
C ILE A 114 -8.88 11.58 -3.93
N ASN A 115 -9.47 10.77 -3.05
CA ASN A 115 -10.14 9.52 -3.44
C ASN A 115 -11.35 9.79 -4.35
N VAL A 116 -12.23 10.73 -3.97
CA VAL A 116 -13.38 11.12 -4.78
C VAL A 116 -12.92 11.66 -6.14
N PHE A 117 -11.94 12.55 -6.16
CA PHE A 117 -11.37 13.09 -7.40
C PHE A 117 -10.81 11.99 -8.31
N SER A 118 -10.09 11.03 -7.73
CA SER A 118 -9.52 9.90 -8.48
C SER A 118 -10.60 9.02 -9.11
N ILE A 119 -11.71 8.77 -8.41
CA ILE A 119 -12.85 8.02 -8.94
C ILE A 119 -13.50 8.77 -10.10
N VAL A 120 -13.71 10.07 -9.93
CA VAL A 120 -14.30 10.92 -11.00
C VAL A 120 -13.41 10.94 -12.23
N LEU A 121 -12.10 11.10 -12.04
CA LEU A 121 -11.13 11.09 -13.13
C LEU A 121 -11.10 9.72 -13.84
N PHE A 122 -11.10 8.63 -13.08
CA PHE A 122 -11.19 7.26 -13.63
C PHE A 122 -12.46 7.08 -14.47
N MET A 123 -13.63 7.48 -13.94
CA MET A 123 -14.89 7.40 -14.69
C MET A 123 -14.85 8.23 -15.98
N LEU A 124 -14.29 9.44 -15.92
CA LEU A 124 -14.18 10.32 -17.07
C LEU A 124 -13.30 9.70 -18.16
N LEU A 125 -12.14 9.15 -17.79
CA LEU A 125 -11.22 8.51 -18.74
C LEU A 125 -11.85 7.29 -19.41
N ILE A 126 -12.50 6.42 -18.65
CA ILE A 126 -13.19 5.23 -19.18
C ILE A 126 -14.37 5.65 -20.07
N TYR A 127 -15.12 6.68 -19.66
CA TYR A 127 -16.20 7.22 -20.48
C TYR A 127 -15.70 7.74 -21.83
N LEU A 128 -14.66 8.56 -21.83
CA LEU A 128 -14.07 9.11 -23.06
C LEU A 128 -13.52 8.00 -23.96
N LEU A 129 -12.80 7.02 -23.40
CA LEU A 129 -12.27 5.90 -24.15
C LEU A 129 -13.38 5.08 -24.82
N THR A 130 -14.38 4.68 -24.05
CA THR A 130 -15.51 3.90 -24.57
C THR A 130 -16.37 4.71 -25.56
N LYS A 131 -16.56 5.99 -25.32
CA LYS A 131 -17.24 6.89 -26.26
C LYS A 131 -16.49 6.93 -27.60
N LEU A 132 -15.18 7.11 -27.59
CA LEU A 132 -14.33 7.13 -28.79
C LEU A 132 -14.41 5.80 -29.57
N ILE A 133 -14.42 4.66 -28.87
CA ILE A 133 -14.59 3.34 -29.49
C ILE A 133 -15.97 3.26 -30.19
N ILE A 134 -17.05 3.71 -29.55
CA ILE A 134 -18.40 3.69 -30.10
C ILE A 134 -18.48 4.62 -31.31
N GLU A 135 -18.00 5.85 -31.21
CA GLU A 135 -18.01 6.84 -32.30
C GLU A 135 -17.23 6.33 -33.53
N LYS A 136 -16.06 5.72 -33.31
CA LYS A 136 -15.27 5.12 -34.39
C LYS A 136 -16.00 3.96 -35.11
N ASN A 137 -16.90 3.29 -34.41
CA ASN A 137 -17.66 2.16 -34.94
C ASN A 137 -19.12 2.50 -35.28
N THR A 138 -19.48 3.78 -35.30
CA THR A 138 -20.89 4.23 -35.50
C THR A 138 -21.51 3.70 -36.79
N THR A 139 -20.76 3.75 -37.89
CA THR A 139 -21.20 3.22 -39.19
C THR A 139 -21.47 1.72 -39.13
N SER A 140 -20.60 0.94 -38.51
CA SER A 140 -20.76 -0.51 -38.35
C SER A 140 -21.95 -0.82 -37.42
N ILE A 141 -22.14 -0.06 -36.35
CA ILE A 141 -23.28 -0.18 -35.42
C ILE A 141 -24.59 0.12 -36.16
N SER A 142 -24.63 1.18 -36.98
CA SER A 142 -25.78 1.55 -37.78
C SER A 142 -26.13 0.44 -38.79
N MET A 143 -25.11 -0.12 -39.48
CA MET A 143 -25.30 -1.22 -40.43
C MET A 143 -25.91 -2.46 -39.77
N VAL A 144 -25.40 -2.84 -38.60
CA VAL A 144 -25.93 -4.00 -37.82
C VAL A 144 -27.34 -3.74 -37.34
N LYS A 145 -27.73 -2.47 -37.02
CA LYS A 145 -29.11 -2.09 -36.71
C LYS A 145 -30.03 -2.25 -37.92
N ILE A 146 -29.59 -1.87 -39.12
CA ILE A 146 -30.35 -2.04 -40.37
C ILE A 146 -30.60 -3.53 -40.65
N LEU A 147 -29.64 -4.41 -40.32
CA LEU A 147 -29.77 -5.86 -40.45
C LEU A 147 -30.74 -6.49 -39.43
N GLY A 148 -31.32 -5.70 -38.54
CA GLY A 148 -32.38 -6.13 -37.61
C GLY A 148 -31.89 -6.63 -36.26
N TYR A 149 -30.59 -6.42 -35.90
CA TYR A 149 -30.09 -6.76 -34.58
C TYR A 149 -30.67 -5.84 -33.53
N GLU A 150 -31.01 -6.40 -32.37
CA GLU A 150 -31.47 -5.62 -31.24
C GLU A 150 -30.31 -4.82 -30.59
N ASN A 151 -30.65 -3.68 -29.99
CA ASN A 151 -29.66 -2.86 -29.27
C ASN A 151 -28.87 -3.63 -28.20
N ARG A 152 -29.46 -4.65 -27.58
CA ARG A 152 -28.84 -5.49 -26.57
C ARG A 152 -27.79 -6.43 -27.17
N GLU A 153 -28.02 -6.95 -28.34
CA GLU A 153 -27.09 -7.81 -29.09
C GLU A 153 -25.89 -7.01 -29.57
N ILE A 154 -26.15 -5.82 -30.13
CA ILE A 154 -25.09 -4.88 -30.53
C ILE A 154 -24.21 -4.50 -29.35
N LEU A 155 -24.81 -4.24 -28.21
CA LEU A 155 -24.12 -3.92 -26.97
C LEU A 155 -23.22 -5.05 -26.51
N SER A 156 -23.75 -6.28 -26.53
CA SER A 156 -22.97 -7.47 -26.21
C SER A 156 -21.74 -7.59 -27.10
N LEU A 157 -21.88 -7.27 -28.39
CA LEU A 157 -20.76 -7.37 -29.35
C LEU A 157 -19.63 -6.37 -29.05
N TYR A 158 -19.97 -5.12 -28.71
CA TYR A 158 -18.97 -4.04 -28.53
C TYR A 158 -18.53 -3.85 -27.09
N LEU A 159 -19.42 -4.02 -26.11
CA LEU A 159 -19.08 -3.80 -24.70
C LEU A 159 -18.54 -5.05 -23.98
N THR A 160 -18.85 -6.26 -24.42
CA THR A 160 -18.36 -7.46 -23.73
C THR A 160 -16.84 -7.55 -23.75
N ALA A 161 -16.21 -7.32 -24.91
CA ALA A 161 -14.76 -7.30 -25.02
C ALA A 161 -14.13 -6.20 -24.14
N THR A 162 -14.71 -4.99 -24.19
CA THR A 162 -14.26 -3.88 -23.35
C THR A 162 -14.41 -4.18 -21.86
N THR A 163 -15.51 -4.83 -21.47
CA THR A 163 -15.75 -5.24 -20.07
C THR A 163 -14.67 -6.17 -19.56
N TRP A 164 -14.33 -7.22 -20.32
CA TRP A 164 -13.26 -8.14 -19.93
C TRP A 164 -11.91 -7.45 -19.83
N VAL A 165 -11.59 -6.58 -20.78
CA VAL A 165 -10.35 -5.79 -20.72
C VAL A 165 -10.33 -4.92 -19.46
N VAL A 166 -11.41 -4.24 -19.10
CA VAL A 166 -11.46 -3.39 -17.91
C VAL A 166 -11.32 -4.22 -16.64
N ILE A 167 -12.02 -5.35 -16.51
CA ILE A 167 -11.94 -6.26 -15.36
C ILE A 167 -10.49 -6.70 -15.13
N ILE A 168 -9.82 -7.16 -16.19
CA ILE A 168 -8.43 -7.61 -16.11
C ILE A 168 -7.49 -6.44 -15.81
N SER A 169 -7.69 -5.31 -16.49
CA SER A 169 -6.84 -4.11 -16.32
C SER A 169 -6.90 -3.53 -14.92
N ILE A 170 -8.06 -3.51 -14.26
CA ILE A 170 -8.18 -3.08 -12.85
C ILE A 170 -7.33 -4.01 -11.97
N GLY A 171 -7.42 -5.33 -12.14
CA GLY A 171 -6.61 -6.28 -11.38
C GLY A 171 -5.11 -6.09 -11.58
N VAL A 172 -4.67 -5.97 -12.83
CA VAL A 172 -3.25 -5.75 -13.17
C VAL A 172 -2.77 -4.39 -12.65
N SER A 173 -3.58 -3.33 -12.76
CA SER A 173 -3.21 -2.00 -12.27
C SER A 173 -3.04 -1.96 -10.75
N LEU A 174 -3.83 -2.71 -9.99
CA LEU A 174 -3.66 -2.81 -8.54
C LEU A 174 -2.33 -3.45 -8.14
N ILE A 175 -1.90 -4.48 -8.86
CA ILE A 175 -0.60 -5.13 -8.63
C ILE A 175 0.54 -4.15 -8.92
N ILE A 176 0.48 -3.45 -10.07
CA ILE A 176 1.48 -2.46 -10.46
C ILE A 176 1.51 -1.31 -9.46
N ALA A 177 0.35 -0.77 -9.08
CA ALA A 177 0.23 0.32 -8.12
C ALA A 177 0.80 -0.08 -6.75
N SER A 178 0.51 -1.30 -6.27
CA SER A 178 1.09 -1.82 -5.02
C SER A 178 2.61 -1.89 -5.05
N ALA A 179 3.19 -2.38 -6.15
CA ALA A 179 4.64 -2.45 -6.32
C ALA A 179 5.28 -1.05 -6.37
N LEU A 180 4.65 -0.10 -7.07
CA LEU A 180 5.13 1.29 -7.15
C LEU A 180 5.06 2.01 -5.80
N ILE A 181 3.95 1.85 -5.06
CA ILE A 181 3.80 2.47 -3.74
C ILE A 181 4.83 1.90 -2.78
N ARG A 182 5.07 0.58 -2.80
CA ARG A 182 6.10 -0.04 -1.98
C ARG A 182 7.49 0.51 -2.29
N LEU A 183 7.82 0.66 -3.57
CA LEU A 183 9.11 1.23 -3.99
C LEU A 183 9.28 2.68 -3.51
N ILE A 184 8.25 3.52 -3.69
CA ILE A 184 8.26 4.91 -3.23
C ILE A 184 8.39 4.97 -1.71
N TYR A 185 7.67 4.11 -0.99
CA TYR A 185 7.70 4.03 0.47
C TYR A 185 9.11 3.73 1.00
N VAL A 186 9.79 2.72 0.44
CA VAL A 186 11.16 2.36 0.81
C VAL A 186 12.12 3.53 0.56
N ILE A 187 12.01 4.20 -0.59
CA ILE A 187 12.87 5.36 -0.92
C ILE A 187 12.63 6.51 0.06
N MET A 188 11.36 6.82 0.37
CA MET A 188 11.03 7.92 1.29
C MET A 188 11.49 7.65 2.73
N LEU A 189 11.41 6.40 3.19
CA LEU A 189 11.82 6.05 4.55
C LEU A 189 13.32 5.75 4.69
N SER A 190 14.07 5.62 3.61
CA SER A 190 15.51 5.34 3.68
C SER A 190 16.29 6.40 4.45
N GLU A 191 15.91 7.67 4.34
CA GLU A 191 16.54 8.81 5.02
C GLU A 191 15.97 9.08 6.42
N TYR A 192 14.84 8.45 6.77
CA TYR A 192 14.23 8.64 8.08
C TYR A 192 14.97 7.83 9.14
N SER A 193 15.23 8.41 10.32
CA SER A 193 15.98 7.73 11.39
C SER A 193 15.27 6.51 12.02
N GLY A 194 13.95 6.37 11.82
CA GLY A 194 13.15 5.20 12.18
C GLY A 194 12.84 4.30 10.98
N TRP A 195 11.98 3.34 11.20
CA TRP A 195 11.38 2.51 10.16
C TRP A 195 9.95 2.18 10.53
N LEU A 196 9.05 2.26 9.55
CA LEU A 196 7.68 1.80 9.67
C LEU A 196 7.49 0.68 8.68
N THR A 197 7.06 -0.47 9.14
CA THR A 197 6.82 -1.62 8.26
C THR A 197 5.68 -1.32 7.30
N TYR A 198 5.93 -1.52 6.01
CA TYR A 198 4.91 -1.35 4.98
C TYR A 198 3.90 -2.49 5.06
N TYR A 199 2.68 -2.16 5.46
CA TYR A 199 1.57 -3.12 5.51
C TYR A 199 0.30 -2.50 4.94
N ILE A 200 -0.32 -3.18 4.00
CA ILE A 200 -1.66 -2.85 3.51
C ILE A 200 -2.56 -4.06 3.74
N ASP A 201 -3.65 -3.87 4.46
CA ASP A 201 -4.66 -4.92 4.66
C ASP A 201 -5.15 -5.44 3.29
N PRO A 202 -5.08 -6.75 3.02
CA PRO A 202 -5.59 -7.35 1.79
C PRO A 202 -7.04 -6.99 1.46
N ALA A 203 -7.88 -6.73 2.48
CA ALA A 203 -9.26 -6.31 2.29
C ALA A 203 -9.38 -4.95 1.55
N ILE A 204 -8.36 -4.08 1.65
CA ILE A 204 -8.32 -2.79 0.96
C ILE A 204 -8.23 -3.01 -0.55
N TYR A 205 -7.42 -3.95 -1.02
CA TYR A 205 -7.33 -4.29 -2.44
C TYR A 205 -8.67 -4.77 -3.00
N GLY A 206 -9.39 -5.60 -2.23
CA GLY A 206 -10.74 -6.05 -2.57
C GLY A 206 -11.73 -4.89 -2.69
N LYS A 207 -11.70 -3.95 -1.74
CA LYS A 207 -12.54 -2.73 -1.78
C LYS A 207 -12.21 -1.86 -2.98
N MET A 208 -10.93 -1.63 -3.29
CA MET A 208 -10.50 -0.85 -4.46
C MET A 208 -10.96 -1.51 -5.77
N TYR A 209 -10.82 -2.82 -5.88
CA TYR A 209 -11.26 -3.59 -7.03
C TYR A 209 -12.77 -3.46 -7.25
N LEU A 210 -13.57 -3.70 -6.20
CA LEU A 210 -15.03 -3.56 -6.25
C LEU A 210 -15.46 -2.13 -6.58
N MET A 211 -14.80 -1.12 -6.05
CA MET A 211 -15.07 0.27 -6.34
C MET A 211 -14.80 0.62 -7.81
N GLY A 212 -13.69 0.10 -8.37
CA GLY A 212 -13.37 0.23 -9.78
C GLY A 212 -14.42 -0.43 -10.68
N LEU A 213 -14.89 -1.64 -10.33
CA LEU A 213 -15.96 -2.32 -11.05
C LEU A 213 -17.30 -1.57 -10.95
N ALA A 214 -17.64 -1.03 -9.78
CA ALA A 214 -18.86 -0.24 -9.60
C ALA A 214 -18.83 1.05 -10.46
N ALA A 215 -17.70 1.75 -10.47
CA ALA A 215 -17.51 2.92 -11.33
C ALA A 215 -17.64 2.55 -12.81
N TYR A 216 -17.03 1.44 -13.25
CA TYR A 216 -17.21 0.95 -14.61
C TYR A 216 -18.66 0.58 -14.94
N ALA A 217 -19.39 -0.04 -14.02
CA ALA A 217 -20.81 -0.40 -14.25
C ALA A 217 -21.67 0.84 -14.51
N VAL A 218 -21.41 1.94 -13.80
CA VAL A 218 -22.09 3.24 -14.06
C VAL A 218 -21.80 3.71 -15.48
N ILE A 219 -20.54 3.65 -15.91
CA ILE A 219 -20.16 4.06 -17.28
C ILE A 219 -20.78 3.13 -18.33
N ALA A 220 -20.80 1.83 -18.10
CA ALA A 220 -21.44 0.87 -19.01
C ALA A 220 -22.92 1.18 -19.23
N VAL A 221 -23.65 1.57 -18.17
CA VAL A 221 -25.05 2.01 -18.28
C VAL A 221 -25.18 3.29 -19.11
N LEU A 222 -24.29 4.26 -18.93
CA LEU A 222 -24.27 5.49 -19.72
C LEU A 222 -24.01 5.22 -21.21
N GLN A 223 -23.06 4.33 -21.50
CA GLN A 223 -22.71 3.92 -22.86
C GLN A 223 -23.84 3.13 -23.54
N PHE A 224 -24.55 2.30 -22.76
CA PHE A 224 -25.78 1.64 -23.26
C PHE A 224 -26.77 2.66 -23.79
N ARG A 225 -27.07 3.71 -23.03
CA ARG A 225 -27.96 4.77 -23.44
C ARG A 225 -27.47 5.54 -24.67
N HIS A 226 -26.15 5.66 -24.80
CA HIS A 226 -25.53 6.32 -25.95
C HIS A 226 -25.70 5.50 -27.24
N ILE A 227 -25.43 4.18 -27.20
CA ILE A 227 -25.62 3.28 -28.35
C ILE A 227 -27.09 3.23 -28.81
N GLN A 228 -28.06 3.30 -27.89
CA GLN A 228 -29.47 3.34 -28.24
C GLN A 228 -29.84 4.57 -29.09
N LYS A 229 -29.16 5.70 -28.88
CA LYS A 229 -29.40 6.96 -29.57
C LYS A 229 -28.78 7.06 -30.96
N ILE A 230 -27.91 6.11 -31.35
CA ILE A 230 -27.32 6.12 -32.70
C ILE A 230 -28.41 5.83 -33.74
N PRO A 231 -28.63 6.74 -34.69
CA PRO A 231 -29.66 6.58 -35.72
C PRO A 231 -29.26 5.51 -36.74
N MET A 232 -30.26 4.87 -37.38
CA MET A 232 -30.06 3.84 -38.38
C MET A 232 -29.59 4.40 -39.74
N ASP A 233 -29.82 5.68 -40.00
CA ASP A 233 -29.48 6.35 -41.27
C ASP A 233 -28.04 6.83 -41.36
N GLU A 234 -27.24 6.74 -40.28
CA GLU A 234 -25.85 7.17 -40.25
C GLU A 234 -24.96 6.37 -41.24
N ALA A 235 -25.26 5.09 -41.45
CA ALA A 235 -24.57 4.25 -42.43
C ALA A 235 -24.84 4.66 -43.88
N LEU A 236 -26.00 5.25 -44.12
CA LEU A 236 -26.40 5.70 -45.46
C LEU A 236 -25.83 7.07 -45.84
N LYS A 237 -25.62 7.96 -44.85
CA LYS A 237 -25.06 9.30 -45.05
C LYS A 237 -23.59 9.29 -45.45
N ASN A 238 -22.83 8.25 -45.07
CA ASN A 238 -21.41 8.12 -45.38
C ASN A 238 -21.15 7.26 -46.64
N ALA A 239 -22.20 6.87 -47.37
CA ALA A 239 -22.10 6.10 -48.62
C ALA A 239 -22.19 6.98 -49.87
N GLU A 240 -22.43 8.30 -49.72
CA GLU A 240 -22.30 9.34 -50.74
C GLU A 240 -20.95 10.07 -50.57
#